data_00445286507a781ba811fefff8d8e9df
#
_entry.id   00445286507a781ba811fefff8d8e9df
#
_cell.length_a   1.000
_cell.length_b   1.000
_cell.length_c   1.000
_cell.angle_alpha   90.00
_cell.angle_beta   90.00
_cell.angle_gamma   90.00
#
_symmetry.space_group_name_H-M   'P 1'
#
loop_
_entity.id
_entity.type
_entity.pdbx_description
1 polymer ?
#
loop_
_entity_poly.entity_id
_entity_poly.type
_entity_poly.pdbx_seq_one_letter_code
_entity_poly.pdbx_strand_id
1 'polypeptide(L)'
;RSEDLTFDRTQWFVSEDGQDEDDFEREEPQPQEDFLPNGGKKKKRRQSRLSRFAQSFVLICVFVGAAIFLAYFALISASDLLGLGQPDQQIEVTLTEEQASSLSKTAQVLKDKGVISGKLVFELYGKLKDKEGSFLAKTFVLNNKWGYDQIMDHLAYDKVESDIVSVTFREGMTQRQIGELLEENKVCTADEFYQALDEGDYSTYDFAGLVPDDESLRFRKYEGYIFPDTYEFYTNMNPKEVVRKFFSNFDNKVDSEVMQQIRSLSNGLGELDNLITLASMIQKESGKVEDMAMVSSVFHNRLNNSGTYPYLQSDATGNYIRDDIRVFMTEDNQQMYDAYDTTKVVGLPVGPICNPGMDAIEAAIHPAQSDYYYFVSDDAGTYYFASTLDEHNANIRKAKAVNAQLKESQAVKESGN
;
A
#
# COMPACT_ATOMS: atom_id res chain seq x y z
N ARG A 1 -32.07 -33.08 -19.71
CA ARG A 1 -31.06 -34.09 -19.43
C ARG A 1 -29.89 -33.39 -18.78
N SER A 2 -29.81 -33.63 -17.49
CA SER A 2 -28.77 -33.31 -16.56
C SER A 2 -27.49 -34.05 -16.84
N GLU A 3 -26.34 -33.43 -16.65
CA GLU A 3 -25.15 -34.14 -16.20
C GLU A 3 -24.40 -33.25 -15.22
N ASP A 4 -24.45 -33.71 -13.98
CA ASP A 4 -23.66 -33.25 -12.82
C ASP A 4 -22.18 -33.58 -13.05
N LEU A 5 -21.30 -32.60 -12.77
CA LEU A 5 -19.89 -32.86 -12.54
C LEU A 5 -19.54 -32.27 -11.15
N THR A 6 -19.69 -33.13 -10.17
CA THR A 6 -19.09 -32.94 -8.82
C THR A 6 -17.59 -33.22 -8.92
N PHE A 7 -16.78 -32.26 -8.54
CA PHE A 7 -15.33 -32.39 -8.38
C PHE A 7 -15.02 -32.75 -6.92
N ASP A 8 -14.59 -34.00 -6.71
CA ASP A 8 -14.20 -34.55 -5.40
C ASP A 8 -12.74 -34.16 -5.11
N ARG A 9 -12.52 -33.44 -3.98
CA ARG A 9 -11.21 -33.07 -3.43
C ARG A 9 -10.85 -33.98 -2.27
N THR A 10 -10.45 -35.23 -2.56
CA THR A 10 -9.71 -36.03 -1.56
C THR A 10 -8.89 -37.12 -2.25
N GLN A 11 -7.62 -36.82 -2.54
CA GLN A 11 -6.60 -37.87 -2.74
C GLN A 11 -5.19 -37.25 -2.77
N TRP A 12 -4.58 -37.18 -1.63
CA TRP A 12 -3.13 -37.19 -1.47
C TRP A 12 -2.84 -37.78 -0.09
N PHE A 13 -2.44 -38.98 -0.04
CA PHE A 13 -1.63 -39.73 0.92
C PHE A 13 -2.02 -41.19 0.93
N VAL A 14 -1.29 -42.03 0.20
CA VAL A 14 -1.11 -43.44 0.52
C VAL A 14 0.32 -43.82 0.17
N SER A 15 1.05 -44.19 1.19
CA SER A 15 2.26 -44.99 1.14
C SER A 15 1.89 -46.43 0.81
N GLU A 16 2.55 -47.03 -0.12
CA GLU A 16 2.45 -48.49 -0.31
C GLU A 16 3.78 -49.16 0.03
N ASP A 17 3.73 -49.83 1.19
CA ASP A 17 4.54 -51.01 1.44
C ASP A 17 3.83 -52.22 0.79
N GLY A 18 4.51 -52.93 -0.09
CA GLY A 18 4.05 -54.14 -0.74
C GLY A 18 5.08 -55.25 -0.59
N GLN A 19 4.83 -56.12 0.36
CA GLN A 19 5.47 -57.44 0.42
C GLN A 19 4.89 -58.29 -0.70
N ASP A 20 5.71 -59.10 -1.37
CA ASP A 20 5.33 -60.36 -1.97
C ASP A 20 6.36 -61.43 -1.64
N GLU A 21 5.85 -62.42 -0.92
CA GLU A 21 6.42 -63.75 -0.69
C GLU A 21 6.29 -64.53 -1.99
N ASP A 22 7.31 -65.34 -2.31
CA ASP A 22 7.11 -66.65 -2.96
C ASP A 22 8.29 -67.60 -2.66
N ASP A 23 7.91 -68.71 -2.12
CA ASP A 23 8.62 -69.96 -1.88
C ASP A 23 9.36 -70.52 -3.07
N PHE A 24 10.52 -71.12 -2.89
CA PHE A 24 10.82 -72.47 -3.41
C PHE A 24 12.01 -73.13 -2.68
N GLU A 25 11.80 -74.37 -2.41
CA GLU A 25 12.46 -75.47 -1.71
C GLU A 25 13.95 -75.69 -1.82
N ARG A 26 14.47 -76.15 -0.70
CA ARG A 26 15.56 -77.11 -0.33
C ARG A 26 16.30 -77.81 -1.47
N GLU A 27 17.62 -77.86 -1.27
CA GLU A 27 18.45 -79.09 -1.28
C GLU A 27 19.80 -78.81 -0.60
N GLU A 28 20.10 -79.58 0.48
CA GLU A 28 21.46 -79.82 0.95
C GLU A 28 22.03 -80.97 0.18
N PRO A 29 23.36 -81.04 -0.04
CA PRO A 29 24.17 -81.93 0.77
C PRO A 29 25.59 -81.44 1.13
N GLN A 30 26.09 -82.09 2.15
CA GLN A 30 27.35 -82.01 2.89
C GLN A 30 28.62 -82.42 2.08
N PRO A 31 29.84 -82.60 2.71
CA PRO A 31 30.85 -81.55 2.78
C PRO A 31 32.15 -81.98 2.09
N GLN A 32 33.04 -81.07 1.77
CA GLN A 32 34.45 -81.42 1.61
C GLN A 32 35.38 -80.34 2.14
N GLU A 33 36.40 -80.82 2.81
CA GLU A 33 37.45 -80.14 3.56
C GLU A 33 38.51 -79.48 2.67
N ASP A 34 39.22 -78.59 3.37
CA ASP A 34 40.59 -78.15 3.12
C ASP A 34 40.92 -77.19 2.00
N PHE A 35 41.25 -75.96 2.42
CA PHE A 35 42.62 -75.37 2.33
C PHE A 35 42.57 -73.92 2.84
N LEU A 36 43.23 -73.67 3.95
CA LEU A 36 43.68 -72.32 4.33
C LEU A 36 44.84 -71.86 3.45
N PRO A 37 44.89 -70.56 3.10
CA PRO A 37 45.93 -69.77 3.73
C PRO A 37 45.54 -68.33 4.06
N ASN A 38 46.05 -67.95 5.18
CA ASN A 38 46.52 -66.62 5.55
C ASN A 38 45.55 -65.41 5.47
N GLY A 39 44.85 -65.24 6.52
CA GLY A 39 44.05 -64.03 6.80
C GLY A 39 44.92 -62.83 7.17
N GLY A 40 44.96 -61.92 6.26
CA GLY A 40 45.39 -60.56 6.54
C GLY A 40 44.31 -59.89 7.40
N LYS A 41 44.51 -59.80 8.73
CA LYS A 41 43.69 -59.00 9.63
C LYS A 41 43.77 -57.53 9.19
N LYS A 42 42.71 -57.00 8.51
CA LYS A 42 42.52 -55.53 8.37
C LYS A 42 42.49 -54.93 9.76
N LYS A 43 43.56 -54.38 10.24
CA LYS A 43 43.63 -53.54 11.42
C LYS A 43 42.64 -52.40 11.23
N LYS A 44 41.49 -52.41 11.86
CA LYS A 44 40.66 -51.23 12.10
C LYS A 44 41.60 -50.22 12.79
N ARG A 45 42.01 -49.20 12.07
CA ARG A 45 42.76 -48.06 12.62
C ARG A 45 41.90 -47.47 13.74
N ARG A 46 42.21 -47.86 14.99
CA ARG A 46 41.66 -47.26 16.19
C ARG A 46 42.10 -45.78 16.12
N GLN A 47 41.24 -44.88 15.66
CA GLN A 47 41.50 -43.48 15.79
C GLN A 47 41.86 -43.18 17.25
N SER A 48 43.01 -42.71 17.51
CA SER A 48 43.51 -42.47 18.86
C SER A 48 42.60 -41.42 19.49
N ARG A 49 42.34 -41.55 20.79
CA ARG A 49 41.56 -40.54 21.53
C ARG A 49 42.14 -39.14 21.33
N LEU A 50 43.47 -39.05 21.13
CA LEU A 50 44.17 -37.79 20.80
C LEU A 50 43.68 -37.15 19.49
N SER A 51 43.37 -37.92 18.43
CA SER A 51 42.85 -37.36 17.15
C SER A 51 41.44 -36.81 17.28
N ARG A 52 40.61 -37.41 18.13
CA ARG A 52 39.24 -36.89 18.41
C ARG A 52 39.31 -35.62 19.25
N PHE A 53 40.21 -35.55 20.24
CA PHE A 53 40.42 -34.33 21.02
C PHE A 53 40.97 -33.20 20.13
N ALA A 54 41.90 -33.48 19.22
CA ALA A 54 42.40 -32.49 18.27
C ALA A 54 41.30 -31.99 17.31
N GLN A 55 40.45 -32.87 16.79
CA GLN A 55 39.33 -32.50 15.94
C GLN A 55 38.31 -31.68 16.70
N SER A 56 37.93 -32.03 17.94
CA SER A 56 37.02 -31.25 18.77
C SER A 56 37.60 -29.88 19.11
N PHE A 57 38.91 -29.80 19.38
CA PHE A 57 39.60 -28.54 19.68
C PHE A 57 39.56 -27.60 18.45
N VAL A 58 39.85 -28.12 17.25
CA VAL A 58 39.78 -27.35 16.00
C VAL A 58 38.34 -26.85 15.75
N LEU A 59 37.32 -27.70 15.99
CA LEU A 59 35.91 -27.31 15.87
C LEU A 59 35.54 -26.18 16.84
N ILE A 60 35.97 -26.29 18.11
CA ILE A 60 35.77 -25.24 19.12
C ILE A 60 36.43 -23.94 18.68
N CYS A 61 37.69 -23.98 18.20
CA CYS A 61 38.38 -22.79 17.69
C CYS A 61 37.67 -22.16 16.50
N VAL A 62 37.10 -22.95 15.58
CA VAL A 62 36.27 -22.45 14.46
C VAL A 62 35.01 -21.79 14.96
N PHE A 63 34.30 -22.40 15.90
CA PHE A 63 33.09 -21.81 16.49
C PHE A 63 33.35 -20.53 17.27
N VAL A 64 34.43 -20.52 18.06
CA VAL A 64 34.84 -19.31 18.81
C VAL A 64 35.29 -18.21 17.83
N GLY A 65 36.04 -18.56 16.80
CA GLY A 65 36.45 -17.60 15.74
C GLY A 65 35.25 -17.05 14.99
N ALA A 66 34.28 -17.90 14.63
CA ALA A 66 33.01 -17.45 14.00
C ALA A 66 32.18 -16.54 14.91
N ALA A 67 32.08 -16.88 16.21
CA ALA A 67 31.38 -16.05 17.18
C ALA A 67 32.01 -14.68 17.38
N ILE A 68 33.37 -14.63 17.47
CA ILE A 68 34.12 -13.36 17.55
C ILE A 68 33.91 -12.54 16.27
N PHE A 69 33.95 -13.18 15.10
CA PHE A 69 33.74 -12.53 13.81
C PHE A 69 32.32 -11.95 13.72
N LEU A 70 31.30 -12.71 14.12
CA LEU A 70 29.89 -12.26 14.14
C LEU A 70 29.69 -11.11 15.14
N ALA A 71 30.28 -11.18 16.31
CA ALA A 71 30.21 -10.10 17.30
C ALA A 71 30.88 -8.82 16.81
N TYR A 72 32.04 -8.95 16.18
CA TYR A 72 32.78 -7.84 15.56
C TYR A 72 31.97 -7.21 14.40
N PHE A 73 31.41 -8.06 13.53
CA PHE A 73 30.54 -7.62 12.43
C PHE A 73 29.29 -6.89 12.95
N ALA A 74 28.63 -7.43 13.99
CA ALA A 74 27.47 -6.79 14.61
C ALA A 74 27.81 -5.43 15.24
N LEU A 75 28.98 -5.31 15.88
CA LEU A 75 29.44 -4.04 16.47
C LEU A 75 29.69 -2.97 15.41
N ILE A 76 30.39 -3.31 14.30
CA ILE A 76 30.62 -2.37 13.19
C ILE A 76 29.30 -1.97 12.55
N SER A 77 28.40 -2.93 12.31
CA SER A 77 27.09 -2.67 11.71
C SER A 77 26.23 -1.77 12.58
N ALA A 78 26.22 -1.99 13.90
CA ALA A 78 25.50 -1.13 14.84
C ALA A 78 26.13 0.27 14.94
N SER A 79 27.45 0.35 14.89
CA SER A 79 28.17 1.63 14.88
C SER A 79 27.82 2.48 13.65
N ASP A 80 27.83 1.88 12.46
CA ASP A 80 27.45 2.54 11.22
C ASP A 80 25.96 2.93 11.22
N LEU A 81 25.08 2.01 11.64
CA LEU A 81 23.65 2.24 11.69
C LEU A 81 23.28 3.44 12.56
N LEU A 82 23.98 3.62 13.67
CA LEU A 82 23.72 4.66 14.66
C LEU A 82 24.65 5.88 14.54
N GLY A 83 25.63 5.85 13.63
CA GLY A 83 26.63 6.91 13.47
C GLY A 83 27.59 7.03 14.66
N LEU A 84 27.87 5.91 15.36
CA LEU A 84 28.69 5.89 16.57
C LEU A 84 30.16 5.55 16.23
N GLY A 85 31.10 6.25 16.89
CA GLY A 85 32.53 5.88 16.82
C GLY A 85 33.29 6.31 15.57
N GLN A 86 32.65 7.03 14.64
CA GLN A 86 33.33 7.60 13.47
C GLN A 86 33.84 9.02 13.76
N PRO A 87 34.97 9.45 13.14
CA PRO A 87 35.45 10.83 13.25
C PRO A 87 34.43 11.78 12.62
N ASP A 88 34.33 13.00 13.15
CA ASP A 88 33.43 14.02 12.58
C ASP A 88 34.05 14.61 11.29
N GLN A 89 33.72 14.03 10.15
CA GLN A 89 34.29 14.42 8.86
C GLN A 89 33.18 14.59 7.82
N GLN A 90 33.19 15.71 7.14
CA GLN A 90 32.36 15.97 5.98
C GLN A 90 32.99 15.36 4.73
N ILE A 91 32.22 14.60 3.97
CA ILE A 91 32.64 13.86 2.79
C ILE A 91 31.75 14.24 1.62
N GLU A 92 32.37 14.72 0.53
CA GLU A 92 31.65 15.01 -0.70
C GLU A 92 31.40 13.73 -1.51
N VAL A 93 30.11 13.46 -1.81
CA VAL A 93 29.66 12.29 -2.56
C VAL A 93 28.78 12.76 -3.72
N THR A 94 29.14 12.36 -4.94
CA THR A 94 28.32 12.60 -6.14
C THR A 94 27.67 11.29 -6.57
N LEU A 95 26.37 11.32 -6.76
CA LEU A 95 25.59 10.22 -7.32
C LEU A 95 25.14 10.59 -8.74
N THR A 96 25.33 9.66 -9.68
CA THR A 96 24.72 9.73 -11.02
C THR A 96 23.28 9.18 -10.95
N GLU A 97 22.46 9.43 -11.96
CA GLU A 97 21.09 8.88 -12.05
C GLU A 97 21.06 7.35 -11.89
N GLU A 98 21.99 6.66 -12.56
CA GLU A 98 22.13 5.21 -12.45
C GLU A 98 22.52 4.75 -11.04
N GLN A 99 23.30 5.53 -10.31
CA GLN A 99 23.70 5.21 -8.94
C GLN A 99 22.57 5.52 -7.96
N ALA A 100 21.92 6.63 -8.12
CA ALA A 100 20.82 7.09 -7.26
C ALA A 100 19.56 6.21 -7.38
N SER A 101 19.30 5.62 -8.54
CA SER A 101 18.17 4.71 -8.77
C SER A 101 18.37 3.30 -8.17
N SER A 102 19.55 2.98 -7.60
CA SER A 102 19.83 1.65 -7.03
C SER A 102 20.50 1.73 -5.68
N LEU A 103 19.85 1.19 -4.67
CA LEU A 103 20.40 1.05 -3.30
C LEU A 103 21.79 0.39 -3.28
N SER A 104 22.00 -0.66 -4.08
CA SER A 104 23.26 -1.37 -4.12
C SER A 104 24.38 -0.52 -4.71
N LYS A 105 24.10 0.28 -5.75
CA LYS A 105 25.07 1.19 -6.37
C LYS A 105 25.38 2.36 -5.45
N THR A 106 24.35 2.96 -4.85
CA THR A 106 24.53 4.02 -3.84
C THR A 106 25.36 3.54 -2.68
N ALA A 107 25.05 2.38 -2.09
CA ALA A 107 25.79 1.80 -0.98
C ALA A 107 27.27 1.54 -1.34
N GLN A 108 27.55 1.16 -2.60
CA GLN A 108 28.91 1.00 -3.06
C GLN A 108 29.67 2.34 -3.09
N VAL A 109 29.05 3.38 -3.64
CA VAL A 109 29.66 4.73 -3.68
C VAL A 109 29.93 5.26 -2.27
N LEU A 110 28.95 5.15 -1.37
CA LEU A 110 29.08 5.58 0.03
C LEU A 110 30.21 4.85 0.76
N LYS A 111 30.36 3.54 0.53
CA LYS A 111 31.44 2.74 1.09
C LYS A 111 32.79 3.15 0.53
N ASP A 112 32.91 3.31 -0.80
CA ASP A 112 34.15 3.68 -1.47
C ASP A 112 34.66 5.06 -1.05
N LYS A 113 33.70 5.95 -0.71
CA LYS A 113 33.97 7.29 -0.17
C LYS A 113 34.23 7.30 1.35
N GLY A 114 33.99 6.19 2.05
CA GLY A 114 34.20 6.10 3.49
C GLY A 114 33.12 6.74 4.34
N VAL A 115 31.93 6.97 3.77
CA VAL A 115 30.73 7.46 4.51
C VAL A 115 30.15 6.34 5.37
N ILE A 116 30.15 5.11 4.84
CA ILE A 116 29.71 3.91 5.53
C ILE A 116 30.78 2.82 5.47
N SER A 117 30.78 1.91 6.46
CA SER A 117 31.69 0.75 6.48
C SER A 117 31.01 -0.49 5.90
N GLY A 118 29.71 -0.65 6.12
CA GLY A 118 28.94 -1.85 5.81
C GLY A 118 27.95 -1.69 4.63
N LYS A 119 28.43 -1.94 3.38
CA LYS A 119 27.56 -1.93 2.19
C LYS A 119 26.30 -2.79 2.36
N LEU A 120 26.46 -4.05 2.77
CA LEU A 120 25.39 -5.04 2.83
C LEU A 120 24.33 -4.68 3.89
N VAL A 121 24.75 -4.09 5.01
CA VAL A 121 23.85 -3.66 6.07
C VAL A 121 23.08 -2.42 5.64
N PHE A 122 23.71 -1.48 4.94
CA PHE A 122 23.05 -0.31 4.37
C PHE A 122 21.98 -0.71 3.34
N GLU A 123 22.31 -1.63 2.43
CA GLU A 123 21.34 -2.15 1.44
C GLU A 123 20.15 -2.83 2.11
N LEU A 124 20.40 -3.71 3.11
CA LEU A 124 19.35 -4.40 3.82
C LEU A 124 18.43 -3.42 4.58
N TYR A 125 19.04 -2.44 5.25
CA TYR A 125 18.33 -1.41 5.98
C TYR A 125 17.51 -0.52 5.03
N GLY A 126 18.08 -0.12 3.89
CA GLY A 126 17.38 0.67 2.88
C GLY A 126 16.20 -0.08 2.25
N LYS A 127 16.34 -1.40 2.03
CA LYS A 127 15.21 -2.24 1.58
C LYS A 127 14.11 -2.33 2.63
N LEU A 128 14.48 -2.48 3.92
CA LEU A 128 13.51 -2.50 5.02
C LEU A 128 12.76 -1.17 5.15
N LYS A 129 13.41 -0.06 4.78
CA LYS A 129 12.84 1.30 4.80
C LYS A 129 12.26 1.72 3.44
N ASP A 130 12.18 0.80 2.49
CA ASP A 130 11.67 1.04 1.12
C ASP A 130 12.30 2.25 0.42
N LYS A 131 13.65 2.31 0.44
CA LYS A 131 14.44 3.42 -0.11
C LYS A 131 15.01 3.15 -1.52
N GLU A 132 14.62 2.06 -2.21
CA GLU A 132 15.06 1.79 -3.58
C GLU A 132 14.55 2.88 -4.53
N GLY A 133 15.46 3.47 -5.30
CA GLY A 133 15.14 4.52 -6.26
C GLY A 133 14.67 5.85 -5.65
N SER A 134 14.89 6.07 -4.35
CA SER A 134 14.45 7.28 -3.63
C SER A 134 15.48 8.41 -3.60
N PHE A 135 16.72 8.15 -4.05
CA PHE A 135 17.81 9.11 -3.90
C PHE A 135 17.91 10.05 -5.09
N LEU A 136 18.43 11.26 -4.84
CA LEU A 136 18.64 12.27 -5.87
C LEU A 136 20.01 12.10 -6.55
N ALA A 137 20.08 12.36 -7.86
CA ALA A 137 21.29 12.34 -8.64
C ALA A 137 22.00 13.70 -8.60
N LYS A 138 22.82 13.92 -7.57
CA LYS A 138 23.57 15.17 -7.37
C LYS A 138 24.77 14.99 -6.46
N THR A 139 25.48 16.08 -6.18
CA THR A 139 26.57 16.11 -5.20
C THR A 139 26.02 16.45 -3.81
N PHE A 140 26.38 15.64 -2.83
CA PHE A 140 26.02 15.79 -1.42
C PHE A 140 27.27 16.00 -0.57
N VAL A 141 27.13 16.75 0.53
CA VAL A 141 28.10 16.80 1.60
C VAL A 141 27.54 15.99 2.77
N LEU A 142 28.04 14.76 2.94
CA LEU A 142 27.61 13.83 3.98
C LEU A 142 28.59 13.83 5.14
N ASN A 143 28.12 13.45 6.32
CA ASN A 143 28.98 13.30 7.49
C ASN A 143 29.00 11.82 7.89
N ASN A 144 30.19 11.23 8.04
CA ASN A 144 30.34 9.83 8.43
C ASN A 144 29.94 9.54 9.90
N LYS A 145 29.62 10.56 10.67
CA LYS A 145 29.05 10.46 12.01
C LYS A 145 27.52 10.30 11.97
N TRP A 146 26.91 10.42 10.80
CA TRP A 146 25.48 10.21 10.64
C TRP A 146 25.14 8.73 10.62
N GLY A 147 24.03 8.36 11.27
CA GLY A 147 23.43 7.03 11.10
C GLY A 147 22.76 6.87 9.73
N TYR A 148 22.37 5.64 9.40
CA TYR A 148 21.79 5.34 8.09
C TYR A 148 20.51 6.12 7.79
N ASP A 149 19.64 6.35 8.78
CA ASP A 149 18.44 7.18 8.58
C ASP A 149 18.81 8.61 8.13
N GLN A 150 19.78 9.25 8.80
CA GLN A 150 20.21 10.59 8.44
C GLN A 150 20.88 10.66 7.08
N ILE A 151 21.69 9.64 6.72
CA ILE A 151 22.32 9.56 5.41
C ILE A 151 21.28 9.36 4.32
N MET A 152 20.35 8.41 4.48
CA MET A 152 19.30 8.13 3.50
C MET A 152 18.36 9.32 3.32
N ASP A 153 17.98 9.93 4.39
CA ASP A 153 17.16 11.14 4.36
C ASP A 153 17.88 12.28 3.60
N HIS A 154 19.19 12.47 3.83
CA HIS A 154 19.96 13.51 3.16
C HIS A 154 20.17 13.22 1.66
N LEU A 155 20.21 11.94 1.27
CA LEU A 155 20.29 11.52 -0.12
C LEU A 155 18.93 11.63 -0.86
N ALA A 156 17.81 11.51 -0.12
CA ALA A 156 16.47 11.57 -0.68
C ALA A 156 15.99 13.00 -0.94
N TYR A 157 16.56 13.99 -0.25
CA TYR A 157 16.19 15.40 -0.44
C TYR A 157 17.35 16.34 -0.08
N ASP A 158 17.28 17.58 -0.59
CA ASP A 158 18.31 18.60 -0.38
C ASP A 158 18.08 19.36 0.94
N LYS A 159 18.56 18.82 2.05
CA LYS A 159 18.45 19.47 3.37
C LYS A 159 19.16 20.84 3.48
N VAL A 160 20.13 21.11 2.60
CA VAL A 160 20.96 22.33 2.70
C VAL A 160 20.19 23.57 2.21
N GLU A 161 19.21 23.39 1.32
CA GLU A 161 18.39 24.45 0.73
C GLU A 161 16.88 24.25 0.91
N SER A 162 16.46 23.20 1.64
CA SER A 162 15.04 22.85 1.73
C SER A 162 14.44 23.33 3.07
N ASP A 163 13.46 24.21 2.98
CA ASP A 163 12.62 24.55 4.11
C ASP A 163 11.60 23.41 4.36
N ILE A 164 11.28 23.16 5.63
CA ILE A 164 10.17 22.28 5.98
C ILE A 164 8.89 23.07 5.84
N VAL A 165 7.96 22.52 5.05
CA VAL A 165 6.62 23.07 4.87
C VAL A 165 5.59 22.09 5.44
N SER A 166 4.63 22.62 6.19
CA SER A 166 3.48 21.85 6.70
C SER A 166 2.29 22.08 5.77
N VAL A 167 1.80 21.01 5.12
CA VAL A 167 0.71 21.08 4.16
C VAL A 167 -0.46 20.25 4.66
N THR A 168 -1.64 20.84 4.73
CA THR A 168 -2.87 20.16 5.13
C THR A 168 -3.69 19.81 3.90
N PHE A 169 -3.89 18.52 3.69
CA PHE A 169 -4.79 17.98 2.65
C PHE A 169 -6.14 17.70 3.28
N ARG A 170 -7.17 18.38 2.79
CA ARG A 170 -8.52 18.24 3.31
C ARG A 170 -9.20 16.98 2.78
N GLU A 171 -10.10 16.45 3.55
CA GLU A 171 -10.97 15.36 3.11
C GLU A 171 -11.74 15.73 1.84
N GLY A 172 -11.89 14.77 0.95
CA GLY A 172 -12.57 14.97 -0.32
C GLY A 172 -11.74 15.65 -1.42
N MET A 173 -10.45 15.94 -1.19
CA MET A 173 -9.56 16.39 -2.27
C MET A 173 -9.30 15.24 -3.25
N THR A 174 -9.23 15.59 -4.55
CA THR A 174 -8.80 14.66 -5.61
C THR A 174 -7.29 14.64 -5.75
N GLN A 175 -6.73 13.62 -6.43
CA GLN A 175 -5.29 13.59 -6.73
C GLN A 175 -4.84 14.85 -7.46
N ARG A 176 -5.68 15.41 -8.35
CA ARG A 176 -5.39 16.68 -9.03
C ARG A 176 -5.17 17.80 -8.03
N GLN A 177 -6.12 18.01 -7.14
CA GLN A 177 -6.05 19.07 -6.13
C GLN A 177 -4.87 18.88 -5.16
N ILE A 178 -4.52 17.62 -4.86
CA ILE A 178 -3.34 17.29 -4.04
C ILE A 178 -2.05 17.64 -4.78
N GLY A 179 -1.93 17.28 -6.06
CA GLY A 179 -0.77 17.63 -6.89
C GLY A 179 -0.59 19.16 -7.02
N GLU A 180 -1.67 19.90 -7.28
CA GLU A 180 -1.66 21.35 -7.33
C GLU A 180 -1.19 21.98 -6.00
N LEU A 181 -1.64 21.44 -4.87
CA LEU A 181 -1.26 21.93 -3.54
C LEU A 181 0.20 21.61 -3.18
N LEU A 182 0.72 20.44 -3.61
CA LEU A 182 2.13 20.10 -3.47
C LEU A 182 3.02 21.07 -4.26
N GLU A 183 2.62 21.40 -5.50
CA GLU A 183 3.35 22.34 -6.35
C GLU A 183 3.30 23.78 -5.81
N GLU A 184 2.14 24.26 -5.34
CA GLU A 184 1.98 25.56 -4.69
C GLU A 184 2.92 25.73 -3.49
N ASN A 185 3.10 24.64 -2.72
CA ASN A 185 3.99 24.61 -1.55
C ASN A 185 5.44 24.25 -1.90
N LYS A 186 5.79 24.14 -3.19
CA LYS A 186 7.14 23.82 -3.68
C LYS A 186 7.69 22.48 -3.15
N VAL A 187 6.83 21.52 -2.88
CA VAL A 187 7.23 20.17 -2.46
C VAL A 187 7.76 19.39 -3.66
N CYS A 188 6.98 19.31 -4.74
CA CYS A 188 7.34 18.81 -6.05
C CYS A 188 6.31 19.35 -7.05
N THR A 189 6.54 19.23 -8.36
CA THR A 189 5.53 19.58 -9.35
C THR A 189 4.39 18.55 -9.36
N ALA A 190 3.20 18.99 -9.82
CA ALA A 190 2.05 18.11 -9.93
C ALA A 190 2.34 16.94 -10.91
N ASP A 191 3.00 17.21 -12.01
CA ASP A 191 3.36 16.19 -13.01
C ASP A 191 4.34 15.15 -12.44
N GLU A 192 5.38 15.57 -11.70
CA GLU A 192 6.31 14.65 -11.02
C GLU A 192 5.60 13.78 -9.99
N PHE A 193 4.63 14.34 -9.27
CA PHE A 193 3.81 13.59 -8.32
C PHE A 193 2.95 12.53 -9.02
N TYR A 194 2.29 12.87 -10.12
CA TYR A 194 1.49 11.90 -10.90
C TYR A 194 2.38 10.82 -11.49
N GLN A 195 3.52 11.18 -12.07
CA GLN A 195 4.48 10.21 -12.58
C GLN A 195 4.99 9.27 -11.48
N ALA A 196 5.25 9.79 -10.27
CA ALA A 196 5.67 8.96 -9.15
C ALA A 196 4.58 7.97 -8.73
N LEU A 197 3.29 8.35 -8.76
CA LEU A 197 2.17 7.45 -8.49
C LEU A 197 2.06 6.34 -9.55
N ASP A 198 2.24 6.67 -10.83
CA ASP A 198 2.04 5.75 -11.94
C ASP A 198 3.24 4.77 -12.10
N GLU A 199 4.48 5.25 -11.92
CA GLU A 199 5.71 4.49 -12.18
C GLU A 199 6.38 3.90 -10.91
N GLY A 200 5.91 4.27 -9.71
CA GLY A 200 6.50 3.83 -8.46
C GLY A 200 6.17 2.38 -8.11
N ASP A 201 7.13 1.67 -7.54
CA ASP A 201 6.86 0.36 -6.90
C ASP A 201 6.43 0.59 -5.44
N TYR A 202 5.17 0.26 -5.16
CA TYR A 202 4.53 0.40 -3.85
C TYR A 202 4.01 -0.95 -3.33
N SER A 203 4.52 -2.06 -3.86
CA SER A 203 4.12 -3.43 -3.48
C SER A 203 4.39 -3.79 -2.02
N THR A 204 5.16 -2.98 -1.32
CA THR A 204 5.42 -3.11 0.13
C THR A 204 4.26 -2.69 1.01
N TYR A 205 3.29 -1.92 0.47
CA TYR A 205 2.09 -1.52 1.20
C TYR A 205 0.98 -2.56 1.01
N ASP A 206 0.34 -2.97 2.11
CA ASP A 206 -0.64 -4.07 2.11
C ASP A 206 -1.84 -3.78 1.18
N PHE A 207 -2.26 -2.52 1.08
CA PHE A 207 -3.38 -2.13 0.22
C PHE A 207 -3.01 -2.09 -1.27
N ALA A 208 -1.76 -1.84 -1.64
CA ALA A 208 -1.38 -1.55 -3.04
C ALA A 208 -1.69 -2.71 -4.00
N GLY A 209 -1.56 -3.97 -3.51
CA GLY A 209 -1.93 -5.17 -4.25
C GLY A 209 -3.46 -5.43 -4.34
N LEU A 210 -4.27 -4.66 -3.62
CA LEU A 210 -5.73 -4.76 -3.62
C LEU A 210 -6.40 -3.72 -4.54
N VAL A 211 -5.63 -2.76 -5.04
CA VAL A 211 -6.12 -1.72 -5.96
C VAL A 211 -6.17 -2.29 -7.38
N PRO A 212 -7.34 -2.26 -8.04
CA PRO A 212 -7.47 -2.73 -9.42
C PRO A 212 -6.55 -1.96 -10.38
N ASP A 213 -5.99 -2.67 -11.34
CA ASP A 213 -5.06 -2.14 -12.35
C ASP A 213 -5.72 -2.17 -13.75
N ASP A 214 -6.86 -1.50 -13.89
CA ASP A 214 -7.58 -1.38 -15.17
C ASP A 214 -7.47 0.05 -15.70
N GLU A 215 -6.37 0.33 -16.35
CA GLU A 215 -6.09 1.64 -16.97
C GLU A 215 -7.06 2.01 -18.09
N SER A 216 -7.80 1.03 -18.63
CA SER A 216 -8.76 1.29 -19.72
C SER A 216 -10.01 2.02 -19.25
N LEU A 217 -10.41 1.80 -18.00
CA LEU A 217 -11.63 2.34 -17.39
C LEU A 217 -11.34 3.25 -16.21
N ARG A 218 -10.25 3.01 -15.48
CA ARG A 218 -9.88 3.74 -14.27
C ARG A 218 -8.95 4.90 -14.59
N PHE A 219 -9.35 6.11 -14.28
CA PHE A 219 -8.59 7.32 -14.62
C PHE A 219 -7.28 7.42 -13.83
N ARG A 220 -7.32 7.18 -12.52
CA ARG A 220 -6.16 7.23 -11.64
C ARG A 220 -6.16 6.04 -10.70
N LYS A 221 -5.10 5.23 -10.74
CA LYS A 221 -5.01 3.99 -9.96
C LYS A 221 -5.20 4.23 -8.47
N TYR A 222 -4.52 5.21 -7.91
CA TYR A 222 -4.50 5.49 -6.47
C TYR A 222 -5.38 6.65 -6.03
N GLU A 223 -6.40 7.06 -6.82
CA GLU A 223 -7.45 7.94 -6.31
C GLU A 223 -8.17 7.25 -5.16
N GLY A 224 -8.35 7.97 -4.04
CA GLY A 224 -8.94 7.42 -2.81
C GLY A 224 -7.93 6.89 -1.79
N TYR A 225 -6.65 6.76 -2.15
CA TYR A 225 -5.62 6.15 -1.31
C TYR A 225 -4.59 7.15 -0.76
N ILE A 226 -4.77 8.45 -1.00
CA ILE A 226 -3.96 9.51 -0.42
C ILE A 226 -4.70 10.04 0.80
N PHE A 227 -4.38 9.50 1.98
CA PHE A 227 -5.15 9.81 3.18
C PHE A 227 -5.07 11.31 3.54
N PRO A 228 -6.21 12.00 3.74
CA PRO A 228 -6.23 13.41 4.12
C PRO A 228 -5.70 13.60 5.54
N ASP A 229 -4.68 14.44 5.68
CA ASP A 229 -4.04 14.77 6.96
C ASP A 229 -3.14 15.99 6.77
N THR A 230 -2.47 16.41 7.83
CA THR A 230 -1.38 17.40 7.77
C THR A 230 -0.03 16.70 7.72
N TYR A 231 0.75 16.99 6.70
CA TYR A 231 2.06 16.39 6.47
C TYR A 231 3.15 17.44 6.49
N GLU A 232 4.31 17.06 6.98
CA GLU A 232 5.53 17.84 6.85
C GLU A 232 6.35 17.32 5.67
N PHE A 233 6.70 18.21 4.76
CA PHE A 233 7.55 17.93 3.60
C PHE A 233 8.75 18.87 3.58
N TYR A 234 9.77 18.48 2.85
CA TYR A 234 10.82 19.41 2.44
C TYR A 234 10.46 20.01 1.09
N THR A 235 10.83 21.27 0.87
CA THR A 235 10.78 21.83 -0.49
C THR A 235 11.71 21.06 -1.42
N ASN A 236 11.28 20.85 -2.69
CA ASN A 236 11.98 20.02 -3.68
C ASN A 236 12.23 18.57 -3.20
N MET A 237 11.26 18.00 -2.47
CA MET A 237 11.32 16.61 -2.02
C MET A 237 11.16 15.64 -3.19
N ASN A 238 11.86 14.49 -3.13
CA ASN A 238 11.69 13.44 -4.13
C ASN A 238 10.21 12.99 -4.18
N PRO A 239 9.54 13.03 -5.36
CA PRO A 239 8.12 12.72 -5.49
C PRO A 239 7.75 11.31 -5.00
N LYS A 240 8.61 10.32 -5.16
CA LYS A 240 8.39 8.96 -4.62
C LYS A 240 8.34 8.93 -3.10
N GLU A 241 9.15 9.75 -2.42
CA GLU A 241 9.09 9.89 -0.98
C GLU A 241 7.84 10.64 -0.50
N VAL A 242 7.34 11.58 -1.30
CA VAL A 242 6.06 12.25 -1.06
C VAL A 242 4.93 11.21 -1.09
N VAL A 243 4.87 10.38 -2.13
CA VAL A 243 3.87 9.28 -2.25
C VAL A 243 3.98 8.30 -1.08
N ARG A 244 5.21 7.89 -0.71
CA ARG A 244 5.43 6.98 0.43
C ARG A 244 4.90 7.52 1.75
N LYS A 245 5.00 8.83 1.99
CA LYS A 245 4.41 9.45 3.18
C LYS A 245 2.90 9.30 3.21
N PHE A 246 2.22 9.52 2.09
CA PHE A 246 0.78 9.34 1.97
C PHE A 246 0.37 7.88 2.18
N PHE A 247 1.05 6.96 1.51
CA PHE A 247 0.73 5.54 1.57
C PHE A 247 1.00 4.93 2.94
N SER A 248 2.11 5.34 3.60
CA SER A 248 2.35 4.94 4.99
C SER A 248 1.26 5.41 5.94
N ASN A 249 0.71 6.61 5.72
CA ASN A 249 -0.39 7.12 6.54
C ASN A 249 -1.69 6.38 6.24
N PHE A 250 -1.99 6.07 4.96
CA PHE A 250 -3.15 5.27 4.58
C PHE A 250 -3.10 3.88 5.25
N ASP A 251 -1.98 3.17 5.15
CA ASP A 251 -1.76 1.85 5.78
C ASP A 251 -1.93 1.90 7.31
N ASN A 252 -1.47 2.99 7.94
CA ASN A 252 -1.63 3.18 9.38
C ASN A 252 -3.08 3.45 9.80
N LYS A 253 -3.87 4.11 8.94
CA LYS A 253 -5.27 4.48 9.22
C LYS A 253 -6.24 3.34 8.87
N VAL A 254 -5.99 2.65 7.74
CA VAL A 254 -6.75 1.48 7.30
C VAL A 254 -5.99 0.22 7.72
N ASP A 255 -5.82 0.07 9.01
CA ASP A 255 -5.07 -1.00 9.62
C ASP A 255 -5.77 -2.37 9.53
N SER A 256 -5.16 -3.38 10.16
CA SER A 256 -5.70 -4.75 10.15
C SER A 256 -7.09 -4.88 10.80
N GLU A 257 -7.44 -4.02 11.75
CA GLU A 257 -8.75 -4.03 12.40
C GLU A 257 -9.81 -3.46 11.46
N VAL A 258 -9.55 -2.30 10.84
CA VAL A 258 -10.41 -1.72 9.81
C VAL A 258 -10.57 -2.67 8.62
N MET A 259 -9.47 -3.28 8.14
CA MET A 259 -9.50 -4.27 7.08
C MET A 259 -10.33 -5.51 7.42
N GLN A 260 -10.33 -5.94 8.69
CA GLN A 260 -11.17 -7.06 9.13
C GLN A 260 -12.66 -6.68 9.10
N GLN A 261 -13.01 -5.47 9.51
CA GLN A 261 -14.38 -4.95 9.43
C GLN A 261 -14.85 -4.88 7.97
N ILE A 262 -14.02 -4.32 7.07
CA ILE A 262 -14.30 -4.27 5.62
C ILE A 262 -14.60 -5.67 5.08
N ARG A 263 -13.71 -6.64 5.31
CA ARG A 263 -13.86 -8.02 4.82
C ARG A 263 -15.10 -8.73 5.35
N SER A 264 -15.71 -8.25 6.43
CA SER A 264 -16.96 -8.80 6.96
C SER A 264 -18.21 -8.33 6.24
N LEU A 265 -18.09 -7.30 5.38
CA LEU A 265 -19.21 -6.74 4.65
C LEU A 265 -19.64 -7.66 3.49
N SER A 266 -20.92 -7.52 3.10
CA SER A 266 -21.52 -8.26 1.99
C SER A 266 -21.65 -7.38 0.73
N ASN A 267 -22.23 -7.94 -0.33
CA ASN A 267 -22.59 -7.23 -1.57
C ASN A 267 -21.42 -6.52 -2.27
N GLY A 268 -20.25 -7.15 -2.24
CA GLY A 268 -19.03 -6.64 -2.88
C GLY A 268 -18.28 -5.58 -2.06
N LEU A 269 -18.86 -5.06 -0.97
CA LEU A 269 -18.23 -4.06 -0.11
C LEU A 269 -17.12 -4.64 0.79
N GLY A 270 -16.99 -5.96 0.85
CA GLY A 270 -15.87 -6.64 1.54
C GLY A 270 -14.51 -6.50 0.84
N GLU A 271 -14.47 -5.91 -0.33
CA GLU A 271 -13.26 -5.55 -1.05
C GLU A 271 -12.88 -4.10 -0.74
N LEU A 272 -11.61 -3.85 -0.45
CA LEU A 272 -11.12 -2.53 -0.04
C LEU A 272 -11.48 -1.45 -1.07
N ASP A 273 -11.24 -1.70 -2.35
CA ASP A 273 -11.45 -0.70 -3.41
C ASP A 273 -12.93 -0.30 -3.54
N ASN A 274 -13.84 -1.25 -3.42
CA ASN A 274 -15.27 -0.99 -3.43
C ASN A 274 -15.71 -0.16 -2.21
N LEU A 275 -15.14 -0.44 -1.04
CA LEU A 275 -15.45 0.33 0.16
C LEU A 275 -14.92 1.77 0.06
N ILE A 276 -13.67 1.95 -0.37
CA ILE A 276 -13.07 3.29 -0.55
C ILE A 276 -13.83 4.06 -1.64
N THR A 277 -14.28 3.38 -2.70
CA THR A 277 -15.15 3.97 -3.72
C THR A 277 -16.44 4.50 -3.11
N LEU A 278 -17.15 3.68 -2.31
CA LEU A 278 -18.35 4.11 -1.60
C LEU A 278 -18.06 5.26 -0.62
N ALA A 279 -16.99 5.16 0.18
CA ALA A 279 -16.57 6.20 1.11
C ALA A 279 -16.29 7.53 0.41
N SER A 280 -15.66 7.50 -0.78
CA SER A 280 -15.41 8.70 -1.58
C SER A 280 -16.69 9.38 -2.06
N MET A 281 -17.71 8.59 -2.40
CA MET A 281 -19.04 9.13 -2.75
C MET A 281 -19.72 9.75 -1.53
N ILE A 282 -19.72 9.06 -0.38
CA ILE A 282 -20.26 9.57 0.89
C ILE A 282 -19.57 10.89 1.26
N GLN A 283 -18.23 10.95 1.16
CA GLN A 283 -17.45 12.16 1.44
C GLN A 283 -17.88 13.35 0.57
N LYS A 284 -18.20 13.12 -0.69
CA LYS A 284 -18.62 14.18 -1.64
C LYS A 284 -20.07 14.57 -1.51
N GLU A 285 -20.92 13.67 -1.05
CA GLU A 285 -22.35 13.91 -0.87
C GLU A 285 -22.70 14.49 0.50
N SER A 286 -21.86 14.25 1.51
CA SER A 286 -22.12 14.73 2.88
C SER A 286 -21.36 15.99 3.20
N GLY A 287 -22.09 17.06 3.54
CA GLY A 287 -21.50 18.31 4.02
C GLY A 287 -21.11 18.28 5.50
N LYS A 288 -21.56 17.27 6.26
CA LYS A 288 -21.32 17.13 7.72
C LYS A 288 -21.15 15.68 8.10
N VAL A 289 -20.30 15.42 9.08
CA VAL A 289 -20.01 14.06 9.59
C VAL A 289 -21.27 13.37 10.12
N GLU A 290 -22.14 14.10 10.83
CA GLU A 290 -23.37 13.56 11.39
C GLU A 290 -24.37 13.01 10.35
N ASP A 291 -24.28 13.47 9.10
CA ASP A 291 -25.18 13.03 8.01
C ASP A 291 -24.59 11.84 7.23
N MET A 292 -23.28 11.56 7.33
CA MET A 292 -22.59 10.55 6.54
C MET A 292 -23.18 9.14 6.69
N ALA A 293 -23.46 8.72 7.92
CA ALA A 293 -24.03 7.40 8.17
C ALA A 293 -25.42 7.23 7.57
N MET A 294 -26.23 8.30 7.52
CA MET A 294 -27.57 8.27 6.91
C MET A 294 -27.49 8.31 5.37
N VAL A 295 -26.61 9.13 4.80
CA VAL A 295 -26.32 9.12 3.35
C VAL A 295 -25.80 7.75 2.92
N SER A 296 -24.89 7.17 3.69
CA SER A 296 -24.39 5.81 3.49
C SER A 296 -25.52 4.77 3.46
N SER A 297 -26.51 4.90 4.36
CA SER A 297 -27.63 3.97 4.42
C SER A 297 -28.43 3.95 3.11
N VAL A 298 -28.58 5.09 2.44
CA VAL A 298 -29.28 5.16 1.14
C VAL A 298 -28.51 4.41 0.05
N PHE A 299 -27.19 4.58 0.00
CA PHE A 299 -26.36 3.84 -0.96
C PHE A 299 -26.39 2.33 -0.67
N HIS A 300 -26.26 1.92 0.59
CA HIS A 300 -26.37 0.51 0.99
C HIS A 300 -27.73 -0.09 0.62
N ASN A 301 -28.82 0.63 0.87
CA ASN A 301 -30.17 0.17 0.52
C ASN A 301 -30.33 -0.03 -0.99
N ARG A 302 -29.79 0.88 -1.82
CA ARG A 302 -29.78 0.74 -3.29
C ARG A 302 -28.92 -0.43 -3.74
N LEU A 303 -27.70 -0.58 -3.23
CA LEU A 303 -26.82 -1.70 -3.53
C LEU A 303 -27.46 -3.05 -3.16
N ASN A 304 -28.11 -3.11 -1.99
CA ASN A 304 -28.82 -4.30 -1.52
C ASN A 304 -30.09 -4.60 -2.34
N ASN A 305 -30.66 -3.63 -3.05
CA ASN A 305 -31.86 -3.77 -3.87
C ASN A 305 -31.61 -3.31 -5.32
N SER A 306 -30.49 -3.74 -5.90
CA SER A 306 -30.04 -3.35 -7.23
C SER A 306 -30.99 -3.76 -8.36
N GLY A 307 -31.85 -4.75 -8.13
CA GLY A 307 -32.92 -5.12 -9.06
C GLY A 307 -33.98 -4.01 -9.25
N THR A 308 -34.24 -3.22 -8.21
CA THR A 308 -35.20 -2.08 -8.26
C THR A 308 -34.47 -0.75 -8.43
N TYR A 309 -33.29 -0.62 -7.82
CA TYR A 309 -32.48 0.60 -7.82
C TYR A 309 -31.08 0.28 -8.39
N PRO A 310 -30.95 0.01 -9.71
CA PRO A 310 -29.68 -0.41 -10.29
C PRO A 310 -28.61 0.69 -10.27
N TYR A 311 -29.01 1.95 -10.26
CA TYR A 311 -28.13 3.11 -10.36
C TYR A 311 -28.06 3.87 -9.03
N LEU A 312 -26.84 4.29 -8.63
CA LEU A 312 -26.65 5.07 -7.40
C LEU A 312 -27.02 6.54 -7.56
N GLN A 313 -26.92 7.08 -8.77
CA GLN A 313 -27.38 8.43 -9.17
C GLN A 313 -26.76 9.56 -8.32
N SER A 314 -25.46 9.49 -8.06
CA SER A 314 -24.70 10.53 -7.36
C SER A 314 -24.19 11.58 -8.34
N ASP A 315 -24.57 12.84 -8.13
CA ASP A 315 -24.06 13.96 -8.95
C ASP A 315 -22.54 14.17 -8.77
N ALA A 316 -22.00 13.73 -7.64
CA ALA A 316 -20.57 13.84 -7.35
C ALA A 316 -19.69 13.10 -8.37
N THR A 317 -20.18 11.96 -8.90
CA THR A 317 -19.46 11.22 -9.96
C THR A 317 -19.43 11.99 -11.27
N GLY A 318 -20.54 12.65 -11.64
CA GLY A 318 -20.59 13.56 -12.81
C GLY A 318 -19.67 14.77 -12.66
N ASN A 319 -19.56 15.32 -11.46
CA ASN A 319 -18.62 16.40 -11.15
C ASN A 319 -17.17 15.95 -11.32
N TYR A 320 -16.80 14.76 -10.81
CA TYR A 320 -15.46 14.21 -10.97
C TYR A 320 -15.11 13.98 -12.44
N ILE A 321 -16.03 13.45 -13.25
CA ILE A 321 -15.82 13.30 -14.69
C ILE A 321 -15.52 14.67 -15.34
N ARG A 322 -16.31 15.70 -15.00
CA ARG A 322 -16.19 17.04 -15.59
C ARG A 322 -14.91 17.75 -15.15
N ASP A 323 -14.61 17.74 -13.85
CA ASP A 323 -13.64 18.64 -13.24
C ASP A 323 -12.25 18.01 -13.09
N ASP A 324 -12.17 16.67 -13.07
CA ASP A 324 -10.92 15.94 -12.90
C ASP A 324 -10.57 15.08 -14.13
N ILE A 325 -11.45 14.24 -14.66
CA ILE A 325 -11.09 13.36 -15.77
C ILE A 325 -10.93 14.17 -17.07
N ARG A 326 -11.95 14.91 -17.48
CA ARG A 326 -11.97 15.62 -18.78
C ARG A 326 -10.90 16.72 -18.89
N VAL A 327 -10.47 17.27 -17.78
CA VAL A 327 -9.42 18.31 -17.76
C VAL A 327 -8.07 17.76 -18.20
N PHE A 328 -7.79 16.49 -17.93
CA PHE A 328 -6.51 15.82 -18.25
C PHE A 328 -6.54 14.97 -19.51
N MET A 329 -7.74 14.60 -20.00
CA MET A 329 -7.84 13.78 -21.19
C MET A 329 -7.64 14.64 -22.45
N THR A 330 -6.68 14.26 -23.28
CA THR A 330 -6.44 14.91 -24.58
C THR A 330 -7.42 14.46 -25.65
N GLU A 331 -8.02 13.29 -25.48
CA GLU A 331 -9.03 12.69 -26.36
C GLU A 331 -10.23 12.25 -25.52
N ASP A 332 -11.45 12.32 -26.11
CA ASP A 332 -12.67 11.86 -25.44
C ASP A 332 -12.61 10.35 -25.23
N ASN A 333 -12.76 9.92 -23.97
CA ASN A 333 -12.89 8.52 -23.62
C ASN A 333 -14.28 8.27 -22.99
N GLN A 334 -15.29 8.11 -23.85
CA GLN A 334 -16.66 7.91 -23.40
C GLN A 334 -16.83 6.65 -22.53
N GLN A 335 -16.05 5.60 -22.80
CA GLN A 335 -16.13 4.36 -22.00
C GLN A 335 -15.66 4.58 -20.56
N MET A 336 -14.59 5.34 -20.35
CA MET A 336 -14.13 5.72 -19.02
C MET A 336 -15.15 6.64 -18.31
N TYR A 337 -15.72 7.64 -19.03
CA TYR A 337 -16.74 8.50 -18.44
C TYR A 337 -17.97 7.70 -18.01
N ASP A 338 -18.44 6.78 -18.83
CA ASP A 338 -19.59 5.94 -18.52
C ASP A 338 -19.31 4.98 -17.35
N ALA A 339 -18.06 4.54 -17.17
CA ALA A 339 -17.63 3.71 -16.04
C ALA A 339 -17.67 4.44 -14.68
N TYR A 340 -17.52 5.77 -14.69
CA TYR A 340 -17.67 6.60 -13.47
C TYR A 340 -19.09 7.14 -13.29
N ASP A 341 -19.93 7.18 -14.33
CA ASP A 341 -21.27 7.79 -14.29
C ASP A 341 -22.29 6.87 -13.59
N THR A 342 -22.56 7.12 -12.32
CA THR A 342 -23.52 6.35 -11.52
C THR A 342 -24.98 6.50 -11.95
N THR A 343 -25.28 7.27 -12.99
CA THR A 343 -26.58 7.25 -13.68
C THR A 343 -26.63 6.23 -14.81
N LYS A 344 -25.49 5.62 -15.17
CA LYS A 344 -25.32 4.65 -16.27
C LYS A 344 -24.79 3.31 -15.79
N VAL A 345 -23.79 3.32 -14.88
CA VAL A 345 -23.21 2.09 -14.33
C VAL A 345 -24.09 1.52 -13.24
N VAL A 346 -24.28 0.20 -13.26
CA VAL A 346 -25.03 -0.52 -12.21
C VAL A 346 -24.15 -0.67 -10.97
N GLY A 347 -24.62 -0.20 -9.84
CA GLY A 347 -23.87 -0.23 -8.58
C GLY A 347 -22.81 0.87 -8.48
N LEU A 348 -21.63 0.53 -7.96
CA LEU A 348 -20.51 1.46 -7.75
C LEU A 348 -19.86 1.87 -9.09
N PRO A 349 -19.28 3.08 -9.16
CA PRO A 349 -18.38 3.43 -10.26
C PRO A 349 -17.11 2.61 -10.22
N VAL A 350 -16.30 2.66 -11.27
CA VAL A 350 -15.08 1.86 -11.44
C VAL A 350 -13.98 2.12 -10.40
N GLY A 351 -14.07 3.21 -9.66
CA GLY A 351 -13.12 3.55 -8.61
C GLY A 351 -13.50 4.82 -7.84
N PRO A 352 -12.73 5.19 -6.83
CA PRO A 352 -12.96 6.38 -6.01
C PRO A 352 -12.94 7.68 -6.83
N ILE A 353 -13.67 8.68 -6.33
CA ILE A 353 -13.79 10.02 -6.96
C ILE A 353 -13.15 11.15 -6.14
N CYS A 354 -12.56 10.81 -5.01
CA CYS A 354 -11.76 11.68 -4.15
C CYS A 354 -11.09 10.84 -3.05
N ASN A 355 -10.26 11.47 -2.24
CA ASN A 355 -9.65 10.86 -1.06
C ASN A 355 -10.52 11.09 0.18
N PRO A 356 -11.18 10.05 0.69
CA PRO A 356 -12.10 10.16 1.84
C PRO A 356 -11.34 10.26 3.16
N GLY A 357 -11.94 10.93 4.15
CA GLY A 357 -11.51 10.89 5.53
C GLY A 357 -11.99 9.64 6.26
N MET A 358 -11.51 9.44 7.51
CA MET A 358 -11.90 8.28 8.30
C MET A 358 -13.39 8.25 8.60
N ASP A 359 -14.02 9.39 8.85
CA ASP A 359 -15.47 9.46 9.12
C ASP A 359 -16.31 8.93 7.96
N ALA A 360 -15.90 9.17 6.72
CA ALA A 360 -16.57 8.63 5.53
C ALA A 360 -16.31 7.12 5.36
N ILE A 361 -15.12 6.65 5.69
CA ILE A 361 -14.77 5.21 5.68
C ILE A 361 -15.59 4.49 6.76
N GLU A 362 -15.65 5.01 7.97
CA GLU A 362 -16.46 4.47 9.07
C GLU A 362 -17.97 4.48 8.71
N ALA A 363 -18.46 5.55 8.10
CA ALA A 363 -19.84 5.60 7.63
C ALA A 363 -20.14 4.56 6.53
N ALA A 364 -19.18 4.27 5.66
CA ALA A 364 -19.30 3.23 4.65
C ALA A 364 -19.32 1.82 5.26
N ILE A 365 -18.57 1.59 6.34
CA ILE A 365 -18.57 0.31 7.09
C ILE A 365 -19.84 0.18 7.95
N HIS A 366 -20.26 1.28 8.60
CA HIS A 366 -21.33 1.32 9.61
C HIS A 366 -22.48 2.27 9.20
N PRO A 367 -23.25 1.94 8.15
CA PRO A 367 -24.39 2.77 7.74
C PRO A 367 -25.46 2.84 8.82
N ALA A 368 -26.17 3.94 8.89
CA ALA A 368 -27.38 4.02 9.72
C ALA A 368 -28.42 3.00 9.26
N GLN A 369 -29.28 2.57 10.18
CA GLN A 369 -30.42 1.70 9.84
C GLN A 369 -31.59 2.55 9.34
N SER A 370 -31.96 2.41 8.06
CA SER A 370 -33.08 3.12 7.46
C SER A 370 -33.73 2.35 6.31
N ASP A 371 -34.93 2.77 5.93
CA ASP A 371 -35.63 2.29 4.72
C ASP A 371 -35.61 3.33 3.60
N TYR A 372 -34.62 4.28 3.63
CA TYR A 372 -34.53 5.33 2.65
C TYR A 372 -33.79 4.89 1.38
N TYR A 373 -34.28 5.31 0.24
CA TYR A 373 -33.70 5.09 -1.09
C TYR A 373 -33.31 6.38 -1.81
N TYR A 374 -33.71 7.54 -1.23
CA TYR A 374 -33.50 8.86 -1.80
C TYR A 374 -33.08 9.86 -0.74
N PHE A 375 -32.28 10.82 -1.13
CA PHE A 375 -32.03 12.02 -0.33
C PHE A 375 -31.85 13.23 -1.24
N VAL A 376 -31.99 14.41 -0.69
CA VAL A 376 -31.69 15.72 -1.28
C VAL A 376 -31.29 16.65 -0.14
N SER A 377 -30.35 17.54 -0.38
CA SER A 377 -29.96 18.61 0.56
C SER A 377 -30.43 19.98 0.03
N ASP A 378 -30.59 20.93 0.94
CA ASP A 378 -30.76 22.34 0.61
C ASP A 378 -29.44 23.14 0.81
N ASP A 379 -29.42 24.39 0.35
CA ASP A 379 -28.27 25.28 0.46
C ASP A 379 -27.96 25.69 1.93
N ALA A 380 -28.84 25.37 2.90
CA ALA A 380 -28.61 25.51 4.34
C ALA A 380 -27.89 24.26 4.92
N GLY A 381 -27.68 23.21 4.13
CA GLY A 381 -27.05 21.95 4.54
C GLY A 381 -28.00 21.03 5.32
N THR A 382 -29.33 21.14 5.11
CA THR A 382 -30.31 20.21 5.66
C THR A 382 -30.58 19.07 4.70
N TYR A 383 -30.50 17.82 5.19
CA TYR A 383 -30.82 16.63 4.40
C TYR A 383 -32.27 16.21 4.58
N TYR A 384 -32.91 15.82 3.48
CA TYR A 384 -34.25 15.29 3.43
C TYR A 384 -34.23 13.90 2.82
N PHE A 385 -34.46 12.88 3.62
CA PHE A 385 -34.47 11.48 3.22
C PHE A 385 -35.89 11.03 2.85
N ALA A 386 -36.02 10.04 1.96
CA ALA A 386 -37.28 9.51 1.51
C ALA A 386 -37.17 8.03 1.12
N SER A 387 -38.23 7.26 1.38
CA SER A 387 -38.36 5.86 0.97
C SER A 387 -38.97 5.71 -0.41
N THR A 388 -39.76 6.69 -0.85
CA THR A 388 -40.46 6.68 -2.13
C THR A 388 -40.10 7.86 -3.01
N LEU A 389 -40.29 7.71 -4.33
CA LEU A 389 -40.06 8.78 -5.30
C LEU A 389 -41.01 9.99 -5.07
N ASP A 390 -42.25 9.74 -4.65
CA ASP A 390 -43.22 10.81 -4.38
C ASP A 390 -42.80 11.66 -3.18
N GLU A 391 -42.32 11.04 -2.11
CA GLU A 391 -41.73 11.72 -0.96
C GLU A 391 -40.46 12.49 -1.35
N HIS A 392 -39.61 11.90 -2.16
CA HIS A 392 -38.40 12.56 -2.67
C HIS A 392 -38.75 13.81 -3.48
N ASN A 393 -39.72 13.70 -4.39
CA ASN A 393 -40.21 14.85 -5.15
C ASN A 393 -40.80 15.96 -4.26
N ALA A 394 -41.45 15.59 -3.15
CA ALA A 394 -41.91 16.55 -2.16
C ALA A 394 -40.75 17.22 -1.42
N ASN A 395 -39.71 16.46 -1.08
CA ASN A 395 -38.50 16.95 -0.46
C ASN A 395 -37.68 17.90 -1.38
N ILE A 396 -37.59 17.58 -2.67
CA ILE A 396 -37.00 18.49 -3.68
C ILE A 396 -37.71 19.86 -3.68
N ARG A 397 -39.06 19.87 -3.61
CA ARG A 397 -39.81 21.13 -3.54
C ARG A 397 -39.51 21.92 -2.26
N LYS A 398 -39.36 21.23 -1.12
CA LYS A 398 -38.97 21.86 0.15
C LYS A 398 -37.57 22.48 0.07
N ALA A 399 -36.59 21.71 -0.38
CA ALA A 399 -35.22 22.18 -0.54
C ALA A 399 -35.14 23.42 -1.46
N LYS A 400 -35.83 23.38 -2.62
CA LYS A 400 -35.92 24.53 -3.53
C LYS A 400 -36.56 25.78 -2.91
N ALA A 401 -37.56 25.62 -2.04
CA ALA A 401 -38.20 26.73 -1.35
C ALA A 401 -37.21 27.38 -0.34
N VAL A 402 -36.46 26.56 0.42
CA VAL A 402 -35.42 27.06 1.32
C VAL A 402 -34.33 27.79 0.55
N ASN A 403 -33.84 27.23 -0.56
CA ASN A 403 -32.79 27.83 -1.41
C ASN A 403 -33.25 29.18 -1.99
N ALA A 404 -34.52 29.32 -2.38
CA ALA A 404 -35.06 30.59 -2.84
C ALA A 404 -35.08 31.66 -1.74
N GLN A 405 -35.49 31.29 -0.52
CA GLN A 405 -35.49 32.20 0.63
C GLN A 405 -34.07 32.66 1.01
N LEU A 406 -33.12 31.76 0.97
CA LEU A 406 -31.69 32.09 1.25
C LEU A 406 -31.15 33.10 0.23
N LYS A 407 -31.43 32.91 -1.06
CA LYS A 407 -31.05 33.83 -2.13
C LYS A 407 -31.68 35.22 -1.95
N GLU A 408 -32.98 35.30 -1.64
CA GLU A 408 -33.67 36.58 -1.37
C GLU A 408 -33.04 37.29 -0.17
N SER A 409 -32.73 36.58 0.92
CA SER A 409 -32.12 37.13 2.11
C SER A 409 -30.71 37.66 1.88
N GLN A 410 -29.92 36.99 1.00
CA GLN A 410 -28.59 37.45 0.59
C GLN A 410 -28.68 38.69 -0.30
N ALA A 411 -29.57 38.72 -1.29
CA ALA A 411 -29.78 39.88 -2.16
C ALA A 411 -30.19 41.13 -1.37
N VAL A 412 -31.06 40.97 -0.33
CA VAL A 412 -31.42 42.09 0.55
C VAL A 412 -30.24 42.62 1.37
N LYS A 413 -29.34 41.74 1.84
CA LYS A 413 -28.11 42.13 2.57
C LYS A 413 -27.14 42.89 1.68
N GLU A 414 -26.97 42.46 0.41
CA GLU A 414 -26.08 43.12 -0.56
C GLU A 414 -26.61 44.45 -1.05
N SER A 415 -27.96 44.63 -1.13
CA SER A 415 -28.60 45.88 -1.53
C SER A 415 -28.72 46.91 -0.41
N GLY A 416 -28.47 46.50 0.87
CA GLY A 416 -28.59 47.37 2.04
C GLY A 416 -27.25 47.92 2.57
N ASN A 417 -26.14 47.58 1.91
CA ASN A 417 -24.81 48.17 2.09
C ASN A 417 -24.48 49.12 0.94
#